data_d1de64811cbeaae077c50e47ebd909dd
#
_entry.id   d1de64811cbeaae077c50e47ebd909dd
#
_cell.length_a   1.000
_cell.length_b   1.000
_cell.length_c   1.000
_cell.angle_alpha   90.00
_cell.angle_beta   90.00
_cell.angle_gamma   90.00
#
_symmetry.space_group_name_H-M   'P 1'
#
loop_
_entity.id
_entity.type
_entity.pdbx_description
1 polymer ?
#
loop_
_entity_poly.entity_id
_entity_poly.type
_entity_poly.pdbx_seq_one_letter_code
_entity_poly.pdbx_strand_id
1 'polypeptide(L)'
;MQLHRIRFAFLCISIALVTASCSDQISTEPTNIYRSALSVASGVPTGRTVVVFKDTASISLAGVSLIQTLGGTVVKRWDDIGVAFVSGLSTSALTSLQASDLVSLVGNDRVLNWLPATKVGAAVAGEAGLSPNGDPANARYFKDGTQWGMRVTGASKAWAAGYLGTKSTRVAILDTGIDYGHRELAGLVDKSASASFATAVVSEGGVGVDTGIEPQLPGDEPYMDNHFHGTHVAATVASNNISVAGFAPNVTLIAVKVLSMTGSGSFEGVASGIRHAAGPANADVINMSLGANVDAKEEGVSALLEMMRRVIKDAEKQGTIVISAAGNSSIDLDVGTTVATPCEQSTICVSATGPLLQQNFDQRATYTNYGITAIHVAAPGGNVSDEEGGYVNKDLIISACSRRASSATLNVCRANTDGAVYFYAYAAGTSMATPHVAGEAAMIKSANPLISVKGLKNAILHSSDDVQERGRDVYTNWGRINVATALRIAP
;
A
#
# COMPACT_ATOMS: atom_id res chain seq x y z
N MET A 1 -41.33 81.49 -34.22
CA MET A 1 -41.78 80.63 -33.13
C MET A 1 -41.34 79.20 -33.45
N GLN A 2 -40.28 78.79 -32.89
CA GLN A 2 -39.65 77.51 -33.22
C GLN A 2 -40.02 76.45 -32.16
N LEU A 3 -40.56 75.31 -32.58
CA LEU A 3 -40.84 74.19 -31.75
C LEU A 3 -39.58 73.31 -31.70
N HIS A 4 -39.05 73.12 -30.52
CA HIS A 4 -37.99 72.16 -30.25
C HIS A 4 -38.58 70.73 -30.07
N ARG A 5 -38.13 69.81 -30.91
CA ARG A 5 -38.42 68.36 -30.79
C ARG A 5 -37.41 67.75 -29.88
N ILE A 6 -37.85 67.24 -28.71
CA ILE A 6 -37.09 66.43 -27.84
C ILE A 6 -37.20 64.95 -28.32
N ARG A 7 -36.08 64.34 -28.69
CA ARG A 7 -35.99 62.90 -29.01
C ARG A 7 -35.73 62.14 -27.72
N PHE A 8 -36.68 61.29 -27.30
CA PHE A 8 -36.46 60.28 -26.29
C PHE A 8 -35.73 59.08 -26.93
N ALA A 9 -34.52 58.74 -26.46
CA ALA A 9 -33.83 57.50 -26.79
C ALA A 9 -34.29 56.44 -25.81
N PHE A 10 -34.97 55.42 -26.31
CA PHE A 10 -35.25 54.20 -25.53
C PHE A 10 -33.95 53.36 -25.45
N LEU A 11 -33.42 53.20 -24.23
CA LEU A 11 -32.30 52.28 -23.93
C LEU A 11 -32.93 50.92 -23.65
N CYS A 12 -32.88 50.00 -24.60
CA CYS A 12 -33.19 48.59 -24.37
C CYS A 12 -32.09 47.95 -23.54
N ILE A 13 -32.33 47.73 -22.25
CA ILE A 13 -31.47 46.88 -21.40
C ILE A 13 -31.87 45.44 -21.66
N SER A 14 -31.06 44.73 -22.44
CA SER A 14 -31.13 43.28 -22.60
C SER A 14 -30.58 42.63 -21.33
N ILE A 15 -31.45 42.10 -20.47
CA ILE A 15 -31.06 41.25 -19.35
C ILE A 15 -30.70 39.88 -19.96
N ALA A 16 -29.41 39.61 -20.12
CA ALA A 16 -28.93 38.28 -20.38
C ALA A 16 -29.06 37.47 -19.09
N LEU A 17 -30.03 36.56 -19.05
CA LEU A 17 -30.02 35.49 -18.05
C LEU A 17 -28.78 34.61 -18.31
N VAL A 18 -27.74 34.79 -17.51
CA VAL A 18 -26.66 33.84 -17.41
C VAL A 18 -27.22 32.67 -16.58
N THR A 19 -27.66 31.62 -17.24
CA THR A 19 -27.83 30.33 -16.63
C THR A 19 -26.42 29.84 -16.28
N ALA A 20 -25.99 29.99 -15.03
CA ALA A 20 -24.82 29.33 -14.52
C ALA A 20 -25.13 27.82 -14.49
N SER A 21 -24.80 27.13 -15.58
CA SER A 21 -24.59 25.70 -15.54
C SER A 21 -23.34 25.53 -14.70
N CYS A 22 -23.48 24.97 -13.49
CA CYS A 22 -22.37 24.39 -12.75
C CYS A 22 -21.85 23.22 -13.59
N SER A 23 -21.00 23.50 -14.55
CA SER A 23 -20.10 22.50 -15.06
C SER A 23 -19.03 22.36 -13.98
N ASP A 24 -18.98 21.20 -13.33
CA ASP A 24 -17.84 20.75 -12.56
C ASP A 24 -16.60 20.66 -13.48
N GLN A 25 -16.06 21.79 -13.89
CA GLN A 25 -14.71 21.88 -14.42
C GLN A 25 -13.77 21.89 -13.22
N ILE A 26 -13.61 20.71 -12.63
CA ILE A 26 -12.48 20.41 -11.76
C ILE A 26 -11.23 20.51 -12.65
N SER A 27 -10.26 21.28 -12.21
CA SER A 27 -8.92 21.37 -12.77
C SER A 27 -8.45 19.98 -13.19
N THR A 28 -8.31 19.75 -14.49
CA THR A 28 -7.95 18.45 -15.09
C THR A 28 -6.45 18.17 -15.11
N GLU A 29 -5.65 18.97 -14.41
CA GLU A 29 -4.23 18.66 -14.27
C GLU A 29 -4.00 17.81 -13.01
N PRO A 30 -3.84 16.48 -13.12
CA PRO A 30 -3.29 15.71 -12.03
C PRO A 30 -1.87 16.22 -11.79
N THR A 31 -1.60 16.64 -10.58
CA THR A 31 -0.23 16.97 -10.16
C THR A 31 0.63 15.73 -10.40
N ASN A 32 1.44 15.77 -11.44
CA ASN A 32 2.33 14.69 -11.84
C ASN A 32 3.49 14.63 -10.85
N ILE A 33 3.25 14.02 -9.67
CA ILE A 33 4.22 14.03 -8.56
C ILE A 33 5.38 13.07 -8.83
N TYR A 34 5.26 12.12 -9.74
CA TYR A 34 6.34 11.19 -10.07
C TYR A 34 6.33 10.76 -11.53
N ARG A 35 7.09 11.44 -12.38
CA ARG A 35 7.84 10.78 -13.44
C ARG A 35 9.17 10.35 -12.83
N SER A 36 9.23 9.28 -12.07
CA SER A 36 10.49 8.60 -11.92
C SER A 36 10.70 7.80 -13.19
N ALA A 37 11.72 8.21 -13.98
CA ALA A 37 12.35 7.32 -14.92
C ALA A 37 12.51 5.93 -14.29
N LEU A 38 12.51 4.88 -15.09
CA LEU A 38 12.90 3.49 -14.76
C LEU A 38 14.16 3.48 -13.85
N SER A 39 14.02 3.82 -12.59
CA SER A 39 15.13 3.83 -11.65
C SER A 39 14.99 2.60 -10.76
N VAL A 40 15.83 1.62 -11.06
CA VAL A 40 16.26 0.64 -10.08
C VAL A 40 16.78 1.43 -8.88
N ALA A 41 16.15 1.23 -7.73
CA ALA A 41 16.46 2.01 -6.53
C ALA A 41 17.76 1.51 -5.93
N SER A 42 18.85 2.23 -6.08
CA SER A 42 20.12 1.93 -5.40
C SER A 42 20.06 2.21 -3.89
N GLY A 43 19.24 3.16 -3.47
CA GLY A 43 19.01 3.50 -2.07
C GLY A 43 20.19 4.21 -1.37
N VAL A 44 19.95 4.69 -0.15
CA VAL A 44 20.96 5.32 0.69
C VAL A 44 21.38 4.32 1.78
N PRO A 45 22.67 3.94 1.89
CA PRO A 45 23.16 3.04 2.94
C PRO A 45 22.87 3.58 4.35
N THR A 46 22.44 2.70 5.26
CA THR A 46 22.18 3.04 6.69
C THR A 46 23.41 2.97 7.57
N GLY A 47 24.55 2.54 7.02
CA GLY A 47 25.75 2.24 7.81
C GLY A 47 25.68 0.90 8.54
N ARG A 48 24.60 0.14 8.36
CA ARG A 48 24.45 -1.24 8.87
C ARG A 48 24.66 -2.25 7.74
N THR A 49 25.21 -3.39 8.11
CA THR A 49 25.38 -4.54 7.22
C THR A 49 24.45 -5.66 7.64
N VAL A 50 23.72 -6.24 6.70
CA VAL A 50 22.95 -7.45 6.87
C VAL A 50 23.88 -8.65 6.65
N VAL A 51 23.98 -9.52 7.63
CA VAL A 51 24.70 -10.78 7.56
C VAL A 51 23.69 -11.91 7.61
N VAL A 52 23.64 -12.70 6.55
CA VAL A 52 22.77 -13.87 6.42
C VAL A 52 23.61 -15.11 6.64
N PHE A 53 23.35 -15.86 7.70
CA PHE A 53 24.06 -17.07 8.02
C PHE A 53 23.54 -18.28 7.23
N LYS A 54 24.40 -19.30 7.01
CA LYS A 54 23.99 -20.54 6.35
C LYS A 54 23.01 -21.34 7.20
N ASP A 55 23.22 -21.36 8.53
CA ASP A 55 22.21 -21.89 9.45
C ASP A 55 21.00 -20.95 9.51
N THR A 56 19.84 -21.49 9.19
CA THR A 56 18.58 -20.75 9.14
C THR A 56 17.77 -20.85 10.44
N ALA A 57 18.28 -21.57 11.43
CA ALA A 57 17.58 -21.82 12.69
C ALA A 57 18.31 -21.21 13.90
N SER A 58 19.60 -20.85 13.73
CA SER A 58 20.36 -20.23 14.81
C SER A 58 21.57 -19.44 14.30
N ILE A 59 21.99 -18.44 15.08
CA ILE A 59 23.29 -17.79 14.89
C ILE A 59 24.24 -18.37 15.95
N SER A 60 25.22 -19.14 15.50
CA SER A 60 26.17 -19.76 16.40
C SER A 60 27.05 -18.76 17.15
N LEU A 61 27.58 -19.13 18.31
CA LEU A 61 28.57 -18.34 19.03
C LEU A 61 29.80 -18.03 18.16
N ALA A 62 30.20 -18.98 17.30
CA ALA A 62 31.28 -18.77 16.34
C ALA A 62 30.95 -17.67 15.32
N GLY A 63 29.71 -17.58 14.86
CA GLY A 63 29.26 -16.50 13.96
C GLY A 63 29.33 -15.13 14.63
N VAL A 64 28.88 -15.02 15.87
CA VAL A 64 28.98 -13.76 16.64
C VAL A 64 30.45 -13.40 16.88
N SER A 65 31.30 -14.37 17.31
CA SER A 65 32.73 -14.15 17.54
C SER A 65 33.47 -13.72 16.27
N LEU A 66 33.09 -14.30 15.11
CA LEU A 66 33.64 -13.88 13.82
C LEU A 66 33.38 -12.40 13.53
N ILE A 67 32.14 -11.95 13.71
CA ILE A 67 31.77 -10.54 13.52
C ILE A 67 32.62 -9.65 14.43
N GLN A 68 32.73 -9.99 15.73
CA GLN A 68 33.50 -9.22 16.71
C GLN A 68 35.00 -9.19 16.38
N THR A 69 35.58 -10.34 15.97
CA THR A 69 36.99 -10.41 15.58
C THR A 69 37.30 -9.53 14.37
N LEU A 70 36.33 -9.36 13.47
CA LEU A 70 36.44 -8.47 12.31
C LEU A 70 36.12 -7.00 12.63
N GLY A 71 35.93 -6.65 13.90
CA GLY A 71 35.69 -5.29 14.38
C GLY A 71 34.22 -4.85 14.29
N GLY A 72 33.31 -5.73 13.94
CA GLY A 72 31.88 -5.45 13.85
C GLY A 72 31.18 -5.52 15.21
N THR A 73 30.13 -4.71 15.36
CA THR A 73 29.21 -4.76 16.50
C THR A 73 27.85 -5.25 16.03
N VAL A 74 27.35 -6.34 16.63
CA VAL A 74 25.99 -6.83 16.36
C VAL A 74 24.99 -5.88 17.03
N VAL A 75 24.20 -5.16 16.22
CA VAL A 75 23.20 -4.20 16.70
C VAL A 75 21.81 -4.81 16.83
N LYS A 76 21.51 -5.84 16.02
CA LYS A 76 20.29 -6.62 16.08
C LYS A 76 20.54 -8.03 15.54
N ARG A 77 19.83 -9.02 16.05
CA ARG A 77 19.91 -10.37 15.52
C ARG A 77 18.55 -11.07 15.61
N TRP A 78 18.30 -11.92 14.63
CA TRP A 78 17.16 -12.81 14.55
C TRP A 78 17.69 -14.23 14.41
N ASP A 79 17.91 -14.86 15.56
CA ASP A 79 18.53 -16.18 15.65
C ASP A 79 17.72 -17.25 14.93
N ASP A 80 16.42 -17.20 15.11
CA ASP A 80 15.42 -18.11 14.55
C ASP A 80 15.35 -18.17 13.02
N ILE A 81 15.96 -17.19 12.35
CA ILE A 81 16.05 -17.15 10.88
C ILE A 81 17.48 -16.90 10.37
N GLY A 82 18.48 -16.92 11.27
CA GLY A 82 19.88 -16.79 10.93
C GLY A 82 20.26 -15.46 10.26
N VAL A 83 19.76 -14.31 10.78
CA VAL A 83 20.04 -12.96 10.26
C VAL A 83 20.56 -12.05 11.36
N ALA A 84 21.62 -11.30 11.07
CA ALA A 84 22.14 -10.27 11.97
C ALA A 84 22.34 -8.95 11.23
N PHE A 85 22.18 -7.85 11.97
CA PHE A 85 22.53 -6.49 11.55
C PHE A 85 23.77 -6.05 12.34
N VAL A 86 24.76 -5.57 11.61
CA VAL A 86 26.09 -5.30 12.15
C VAL A 86 26.52 -3.90 11.75
N SER A 87 27.11 -3.15 12.67
CA SER A 87 27.76 -1.87 12.42
C SER A 87 29.27 -1.96 12.56
N GLY A 88 30.01 -1.00 12.00
CA GLY A 88 31.45 -0.82 12.20
C GLY A 88 32.34 -1.75 11.37
N LEU A 89 31.79 -2.48 10.39
CA LEU A 89 32.59 -3.34 9.52
C LEU A 89 33.33 -2.52 8.44
N SER A 90 34.61 -2.78 8.26
CA SER A 90 35.40 -2.26 7.13
C SER A 90 35.12 -3.08 5.85
N THR A 91 35.49 -2.54 4.70
CA THR A 91 35.38 -3.26 3.42
C THR A 91 36.13 -4.61 3.44
N SER A 92 37.32 -4.64 4.05
CA SER A 92 38.09 -5.90 4.18
C SER A 92 37.39 -6.91 5.10
N ALA A 93 36.72 -6.44 6.16
CA ALA A 93 35.92 -7.28 7.04
C ALA A 93 34.70 -7.86 6.33
N LEU A 94 34.02 -7.10 5.46
CA LEU A 94 32.92 -7.59 4.62
C LEU A 94 33.39 -8.73 3.70
N THR A 95 34.55 -8.56 3.03
CA THR A 95 35.13 -9.61 2.19
C THR A 95 35.45 -10.88 3.01
N SER A 96 35.99 -10.70 4.22
CA SER A 96 36.30 -11.85 5.12
C SER A 96 35.03 -12.55 5.61
N LEU A 97 33.97 -11.81 5.93
CA LEU A 97 32.66 -12.39 6.27
C LEU A 97 32.07 -13.19 5.10
N GLN A 98 32.12 -12.62 3.91
CA GLN A 98 31.59 -13.25 2.69
C GLN A 98 32.34 -14.57 2.37
N ALA A 99 33.63 -14.66 2.67
CA ALA A 99 34.45 -15.85 2.48
C ALA A 99 34.26 -16.91 3.57
N SER A 100 33.54 -16.63 4.65
CA SER A 100 33.38 -17.54 5.77
C SER A 100 32.41 -18.70 5.46
N ASP A 101 32.74 -19.89 5.92
CA ASP A 101 31.84 -21.06 5.85
C ASP A 101 30.55 -20.92 6.67
N LEU A 102 30.48 -19.97 7.61
CA LEU A 102 29.32 -19.71 8.44
C LEU A 102 28.30 -18.77 7.75
N VAL A 103 28.76 -17.95 6.82
CA VAL A 103 27.99 -16.90 6.20
C VAL A 103 27.51 -17.33 4.80
N SER A 104 26.27 -17.03 4.50
CA SER A 104 25.69 -17.24 3.17
C SER A 104 25.83 -16.00 2.31
N LEU A 105 25.37 -14.85 2.81
CA LEU A 105 25.34 -13.59 2.08
C LEU A 105 25.61 -12.41 3.04
N VAL A 106 26.20 -11.35 2.47
CA VAL A 106 26.44 -10.08 3.15
C VAL A 106 26.00 -8.94 2.25
N GLY A 107 25.34 -7.94 2.80
CA GLY A 107 24.92 -6.75 2.05
C GLY A 107 24.66 -5.56 2.96
N ASN A 108 24.84 -4.35 2.43
CA ASN A 108 24.57 -3.14 3.21
C ASN A 108 23.06 -2.89 3.25
N ASP A 109 22.53 -2.67 4.47
CA ASP A 109 21.18 -2.18 4.64
C ASP A 109 21.07 -0.77 4.07
N ARG A 110 19.91 -0.46 3.46
CA ARG A 110 19.70 0.79 2.75
C ARG A 110 18.26 1.28 2.90
N VAL A 111 18.10 2.59 2.85
CA VAL A 111 16.80 3.26 2.77
C VAL A 111 16.42 3.40 1.31
N LEU A 112 15.22 2.97 0.98
CA LEU A 112 14.58 3.16 -0.32
C LEU A 112 13.32 4.01 -0.17
N ASN A 113 12.86 4.60 -1.26
CA ASN A 113 11.47 4.97 -1.38
C ASN A 113 10.68 3.70 -1.76
N TRP A 114 9.83 3.24 -0.86
CA TRP A 114 9.03 2.03 -1.03
C TRP A 114 7.64 2.28 -1.60
N LEU A 115 7.24 3.55 -1.74
CA LEU A 115 5.97 3.86 -2.36
C LEU A 115 6.15 3.89 -3.87
N PRO A 116 5.56 2.93 -4.61
CA PRO A 116 5.54 3.01 -6.06
C PRO A 116 4.84 4.30 -6.47
N ALA A 117 5.23 4.86 -7.62
CA ALA A 117 4.58 6.05 -8.15
C ALA A 117 3.06 5.83 -8.22
N THR A 118 2.33 6.56 -7.38
CA THR A 118 0.88 6.48 -7.28
C THR A 118 0.29 7.72 -7.92
N LYS A 119 -0.63 7.54 -8.87
CA LYS A 119 -1.40 8.68 -9.41
C LYS A 119 -2.43 9.08 -8.37
N VAL A 120 -2.51 10.37 -8.09
CA VAL A 120 -3.46 10.91 -7.11
C VAL A 120 -4.35 11.94 -7.79
N GLY A 121 -5.65 11.73 -7.69
CA GLY A 121 -6.66 12.67 -8.16
C GLY A 121 -6.99 13.71 -7.09
N ALA A 122 -7.98 14.55 -7.38
CA ALA A 122 -8.42 15.58 -6.45
C ALA A 122 -8.97 15.00 -5.15
N ALA A 123 -8.59 15.62 -4.02
CA ALA A 123 -9.24 15.31 -2.75
C ALA A 123 -10.67 15.84 -2.71
N VAL A 124 -11.56 15.13 -2.05
CA VAL A 124 -12.94 15.55 -1.81
C VAL A 124 -13.21 15.64 -0.32
N ALA A 125 -13.89 16.71 0.07
CA ALA A 125 -14.29 16.91 1.46
C ALA A 125 -15.40 15.92 1.84
N GLY A 126 -15.31 15.38 3.05
CA GLY A 126 -16.38 14.58 3.63
C GLY A 126 -17.55 15.44 4.07
N GLU A 127 -18.76 14.93 3.90
CA GLU A 127 -19.96 15.62 4.38
C GLU A 127 -20.03 15.64 5.90
N ALA A 128 -20.42 16.78 6.46
CA ALA A 128 -20.71 16.89 7.87
C ALA A 128 -21.98 16.09 8.23
N GLY A 129 -22.06 15.61 9.47
CA GLY A 129 -23.28 14.99 10.01
C GLY A 129 -23.53 13.53 9.64
N LEU A 130 -22.70 12.90 8.80
CA LEU A 130 -22.80 11.47 8.54
C LEU A 130 -22.24 10.68 9.76
N SER A 131 -22.95 9.63 10.16
CA SER A 131 -22.57 8.73 11.25
C SER A 131 -22.09 7.37 10.74
N PRO A 132 -21.34 6.59 11.54
CA PRO A 132 -21.00 5.21 11.22
C PRO A 132 -22.23 4.41 10.82
N ASN A 133 -22.08 3.61 9.78
CA ASN A 133 -23.15 2.78 9.23
C ASN A 133 -22.70 1.32 9.28
N GLY A 134 -23.44 0.46 9.96
CA GLY A 134 -23.10 -0.95 10.09
C GLY A 134 -23.15 -1.73 8.75
N ASP A 135 -23.87 -1.22 7.75
CA ASP A 135 -24.00 -1.84 6.43
C ASP A 135 -23.12 -1.10 5.40
N PRO A 136 -22.06 -1.73 4.87
CA PRO A 136 -21.17 -1.13 3.89
C PRO A 136 -21.88 -0.75 2.58
N ALA A 137 -23.00 -1.42 2.25
CA ALA A 137 -23.82 -1.06 1.09
C ALA A 137 -24.45 0.33 1.21
N ASN A 138 -24.49 0.90 2.41
CA ASN A 138 -25.00 2.24 2.67
C ASN A 138 -23.93 3.34 2.61
N ALA A 139 -22.64 3.00 2.50
CA ALA A 139 -21.57 3.98 2.33
C ALA A 139 -21.81 4.85 1.09
N ARG A 140 -21.60 6.15 1.23
CA ARG A 140 -21.95 7.15 0.18
C ARG A 140 -21.37 6.79 -1.18
N TYR A 141 -20.04 6.62 -1.25
CA TYR A 141 -19.34 6.39 -2.52
C TYR A 141 -19.55 4.97 -3.09
N PHE A 142 -20.00 4.04 -2.26
CA PHE A 142 -20.48 2.76 -2.76
C PHE A 142 -21.87 2.91 -3.40
N LYS A 143 -22.80 3.65 -2.77
CA LYS A 143 -24.16 3.89 -3.30
C LYS A 143 -24.15 4.61 -4.64
N ASP A 144 -23.32 5.65 -4.78
CA ASP A 144 -23.24 6.44 -6.01
C ASP A 144 -22.43 5.78 -7.13
N GLY A 145 -21.88 4.57 -6.89
CA GLY A 145 -21.12 3.78 -7.85
C GLY A 145 -19.65 4.15 -7.96
N THR A 146 -19.17 5.15 -7.19
CA THR A 146 -17.76 5.57 -7.23
C THR A 146 -16.81 4.49 -6.72
N GLN A 147 -17.20 3.69 -5.69
CA GLN A 147 -16.44 2.54 -5.22
C GLN A 147 -16.77 1.27 -6.04
N TRP A 148 -16.53 1.30 -7.33
CA TRP A 148 -16.78 0.21 -8.24
C TRP A 148 -16.00 -1.08 -7.88
N GLY A 149 -14.81 -0.96 -7.32
CA GLY A 149 -13.94 -2.07 -6.93
C GLY A 149 -14.62 -3.09 -6.02
N MET A 150 -15.45 -2.63 -5.08
CA MET A 150 -16.21 -3.48 -4.16
C MET A 150 -17.30 -4.30 -4.88
N ARG A 151 -17.78 -3.84 -6.03
CA ARG A 151 -18.78 -4.55 -6.83
C ARG A 151 -18.15 -5.63 -7.68
N VAL A 152 -17.11 -5.28 -8.44
CA VAL A 152 -16.47 -6.22 -9.38
C VAL A 152 -15.77 -7.38 -8.65
N THR A 153 -15.28 -7.17 -7.43
CA THR A 153 -14.65 -8.22 -6.60
C THR A 153 -15.65 -9.09 -5.85
N GLY A 154 -16.96 -8.86 -6.01
CA GLY A 154 -17.99 -9.61 -5.30
C GLY A 154 -18.13 -9.28 -3.81
N ALA A 155 -17.44 -8.26 -3.29
CA ALA A 155 -17.54 -7.86 -1.88
C ALA A 155 -18.99 -7.50 -1.51
N SER A 156 -19.68 -6.75 -2.36
CA SER A 156 -21.10 -6.39 -2.13
C SER A 156 -22.03 -7.61 -2.05
N LYS A 157 -21.76 -8.68 -2.79
CA LYS A 157 -22.51 -9.94 -2.68
C LYS A 157 -22.20 -10.64 -1.34
N ALA A 158 -20.93 -10.61 -0.91
CA ALA A 158 -20.52 -11.17 0.36
C ALA A 158 -21.19 -10.44 1.53
N TRP A 159 -21.25 -9.10 1.51
CA TRP A 159 -21.95 -8.31 2.52
C TRP A 159 -23.45 -8.65 2.59
N ALA A 160 -24.11 -8.74 1.44
CA ALA A 160 -25.53 -9.13 1.36
C ALA A 160 -25.79 -10.53 1.92
N ALA A 161 -24.80 -11.43 1.85
CA ALA A 161 -24.84 -12.76 2.44
C ALA A 161 -24.40 -12.80 3.93
N GLY A 162 -24.11 -11.63 4.55
CA GLY A 162 -23.73 -11.50 5.96
C GLY A 162 -22.23 -11.66 6.25
N TYR A 163 -21.38 -11.78 5.25
CA TYR A 163 -19.93 -11.85 5.42
C TYR A 163 -19.34 -10.42 5.51
N LEU A 164 -19.04 -9.97 6.71
CA LEU A 164 -18.50 -8.63 6.99
C LEU A 164 -17.09 -8.68 7.63
N GLY A 165 -16.51 -9.86 7.78
CA GLY A 165 -15.35 -10.08 8.62
C GLY A 165 -15.72 -10.16 10.10
N THR A 166 -14.73 -10.39 10.96
CA THR A 166 -14.90 -10.45 12.43
C THR A 166 -13.78 -9.72 13.13
N LYS A 167 -14.02 -9.18 14.32
CA LYS A 167 -12.99 -8.49 15.13
C LYS A 167 -11.85 -9.40 15.59
N SER A 168 -12.05 -10.71 15.58
CA SER A 168 -10.97 -11.67 15.86
C SER A 168 -9.99 -11.82 14.72
N THR A 169 -10.37 -11.46 13.49
CA THR A 169 -9.46 -11.45 12.33
C THR A 169 -8.72 -10.12 12.29
N ARG A 170 -7.40 -10.20 12.25
CA ARG A 170 -6.48 -9.08 12.44
C ARG A 170 -5.69 -8.82 11.17
N VAL A 171 -5.76 -7.60 10.66
CA VAL A 171 -5.05 -7.18 9.44
C VAL A 171 -4.03 -6.10 9.78
N ALA A 172 -2.76 -6.41 9.61
CA ALA A 172 -1.68 -5.45 9.76
C ALA A 172 -1.44 -4.68 8.45
N ILE A 173 -1.45 -3.36 8.54
CA ILE A 173 -1.14 -2.45 7.44
C ILE A 173 0.30 -1.96 7.61
N LEU A 174 1.21 -2.53 6.84
CA LEU A 174 2.61 -2.12 6.79
C LEU A 174 2.76 -1.01 5.74
N ASP A 175 2.80 0.25 6.22
CA ASP A 175 2.71 1.42 5.35
C ASP A 175 3.25 2.69 6.05
N THR A 176 2.78 3.87 5.65
CA THR A 176 3.11 5.18 6.23
C THR A 176 2.43 5.45 7.59
N GLY A 177 1.70 4.50 8.12
CA GLY A 177 0.90 4.61 9.34
C GLY A 177 -0.61 4.63 9.06
N ILE A 178 -1.42 4.87 10.09
CA ILE A 178 -2.87 5.01 9.98
C ILE A 178 -3.33 6.24 10.78
N ASP A 179 -4.17 7.09 10.18
CA ASP A 179 -4.93 8.08 10.94
C ASP A 179 -6.10 7.39 11.67
N TYR A 180 -5.78 6.82 12.82
CA TYR A 180 -6.72 6.10 13.68
C TYR A 180 -7.82 6.99 14.27
N GLY A 181 -7.70 8.30 14.14
CA GLY A 181 -8.74 9.27 14.54
C GLY A 181 -9.62 9.72 13.37
N HIS A 182 -9.34 9.30 12.13
CA HIS A 182 -10.24 9.53 11.01
C HIS A 182 -11.56 8.80 11.25
N ARG A 183 -12.70 9.44 11.00
CA ARG A 183 -14.04 8.88 11.32
C ARG A 183 -14.30 7.50 10.68
N GLU A 184 -13.71 7.23 9.52
CA GLU A 184 -13.82 5.91 8.88
C GLU A 184 -13.04 4.82 9.63
N LEU A 185 -12.04 5.18 10.42
CA LEU A 185 -11.11 4.24 11.08
C LEU A 185 -11.20 4.26 12.60
N ALA A 186 -11.93 5.21 13.17
CA ALA A 186 -12.08 5.36 14.61
C ALA A 186 -12.68 4.09 15.24
N GLY A 187 -11.96 3.50 16.20
CA GLY A 187 -12.36 2.28 16.89
C GLY A 187 -12.07 0.97 16.14
N LEU A 188 -11.51 1.01 14.92
CA LEU A 188 -11.12 -0.19 14.17
C LEU A 188 -9.66 -0.58 14.39
N VAL A 189 -8.80 0.38 14.82
CA VAL A 189 -7.36 0.16 14.98
C VAL A 189 -7.05 -0.29 16.40
N ASP A 190 -6.41 -1.46 16.54
CA ASP A 190 -5.84 -1.93 17.80
C ASP A 190 -4.54 -1.15 18.09
N LYS A 191 -4.66 -0.13 18.93
CA LYS A 191 -3.54 0.72 19.32
C LYS A 191 -2.45 -0.01 20.09
N SER A 192 -2.83 -1.03 20.88
CA SER A 192 -1.89 -1.78 21.71
C SER A 192 -0.98 -2.71 20.90
N ALA A 193 -1.45 -3.15 19.73
CA ALA A 193 -0.70 -3.98 18.81
C ALA A 193 0.00 -3.17 17.71
N SER A 194 -0.29 -1.87 17.60
CA SER A 194 0.28 -0.99 16.59
C SER A 194 1.65 -0.48 17.00
N ALA A 195 2.55 -0.31 16.01
CA ALA A 195 3.94 0.12 16.25
C ALA A 195 4.51 0.92 15.08
N SER A 196 5.62 1.62 15.32
CA SER A 196 6.41 2.28 14.28
C SER A 196 7.82 1.72 14.22
N PHE A 197 8.28 1.45 12.99
CA PHE A 197 9.63 1.07 12.60
C PHE A 197 10.18 2.03 11.56
N ALA A 198 9.44 3.10 11.24
CA ALA A 198 9.89 4.14 10.36
C ALA A 198 10.89 5.04 11.09
N THR A 199 12.09 5.15 10.56
CA THR A 199 13.11 6.03 11.06
C THR A 199 13.18 7.29 10.20
N ALA A 200 13.39 8.43 10.83
CA ALA A 200 13.75 9.64 10.12
C ALA A 200 15.20 9.49 9.64
N VAL A 201 15.40 9.46 8.32
CA VAL A 201 16.72 9.35 7.74
C VAL A 201 17.08 10.66 7.07
N VAL A 202 18.15 11.28 7.56
CA VAL A 202 18.75 12.46 6.92
C VAL A 202 19.96 12.00 6.13
N SER A 203 20.06 12.43 4.89
CA SER A 203 21.26 12.15 4.07
C SER A 203 22.35 13.13 4.40
N GLU A 204 23.39 12.67 5.08
CA GLU A 204 24.63 13.41 5.31
C GLU A 204 25.78 12.75 4.53
N GLY A 205 26.41 13.51 3.62
CA GLY A 205 27.53 13.01 2.84
C GLY A 205 27.27 11.77 1.99
N GLY A 206 26.02 11.53 1.59
CA GLY A 206 25.60 10.36 0.81
C GLY A 206 25.35 9.09 1.64
N VAL A 207 25.40 9.18 2.97
CA VAL A 207 25.03 8.11 3.89
C VAL A 207 23.75 8.50 4.61
N GLY A 208 22.80 7.55 4.72
CA GLY A 208 21.60 7.74 5.53
C GLY A 208 21.93 7.68 7.00
N VAL A 209 21.81 8.81 7.71
CA VAL A 209 21.92 8.86 9.16
C VAL A 209 20.54 8.60 9.74
N ASP A 210 20.42 7.50 10.50
CA ASP A 210 19.24 7.19 11.28
C ASP A 210 19.16 8.17 12.45
N THR A 211 18.20 9.09 12.39
CA THR A 211 17.99 10.09 13.43
C THR A 211 16.96 9.66 14.48
N GLY A 212 16.57 8.40 14.46
CA GLY A 212 15.57 7.81 15.35
C GLY A 212 14.18 7.75 14.77
N ILE A 213 13.18 7.55 15.63
CA ILE A 213 11.78 7.45 15.21
C ILE A 213 11.32 8.78 14.58
N GLU A 214 10.61 8.70 13.46
CA GLU A 214 10.07 9.89 12.80
C GLU A 214 9.24 10.74 13.78
N PRO A 215 9.52 12.04 13.92
CA PRO A 215 8.82 12.92 14.85
C PRO A 215 7.32 12.98 14.54
N GLN A 216 6.52 12.88 15.60
CA GLN A 216 5.06 13.03 15.54
C GLN A 216 4.64 14.34 16.19
N LEU A 217 3.44 14.82 15.89
CA LEU A 217 2.86 15.94 16.61
C LEU A 217 2.53 15.52 18.05
N PRO A 218 2.63 16.48 19.03
CA PRO A 218 2.27 16.17 20.41
C PRO A 218 0.87 15.56 20.54
N GLY A 219 0.80 14.40 21.20
CA GLY A 219 -0.45 13.64 21.40
C GLY A 219 -0.80 12.63 20.31
N ASP A 220 -0.04 12.57 19.24
CA ASP A 220 -0.18 11.51 18.24
C ASP A 220 0.67 10.29 18.61
N GLU A 221 0.15 9.09 18.34
CA GLU A 221 0.90 7.84 18.50
C GLU A 221 1.99 7.71 17.41
N PRO A 222 3.10 6.99 17.67
CA PRO A 222 4.22 6.88 16.73
C PRO A 222 3.86 6.35 15.34
N TYR A 223 2.75 5.65 15.21
CA TYR A 223 2.24 5.08 13.96
C TYR A 223 1.17 5.94 13.28
N MET A 224 1.03 7.22 13.67
CA MET A 224 0.15 8.16 12.96
C MET A 224 0.63 8.33 11.52
N ASP A 225 -0.33 8.36 10.59
CA ASP A 225 -0.04 8.57 9.18
C ASP A 225 0.12 10.07 8.86
N ASN A 226 1.34 10.48 8.58
CA ASN A 226 1.69 11.84 8.16
C ASN A 226 1.78 12.00 6.63
N HIS A 227 1.46 10.95 5.88
CA HIS A 227 1.47 10.93 4.42
C HIS A 227 0.06 10.98 3.83
N PHE A 228 -0.70 10.01 3.84
CA PHE A 228 -2.10 9.69 3.49
C PHE A 228 -2.24 8.22 3.06
N HIS A 229 -1.17 7.64 2.52
CA HIS A 229 -1.22 6.39 1.78
C HIS A 229 -1.69 5.22 2.66
N GLY A 230 -1.11 5.06 3.86
CA GLY A 230 -1.51 4.00 4.77
C GLY A 230 -2.96 4.14 5.28
N THR A 231 -3.45 5.37 5.47
CA THR A 231 -4.85 5.64 5.82
C THR A 231 -5.80 5.25 4.70
N HIS A 232 -5.43 5.56 3.45
CA HIS A 232 -6.19 5.20 2.26
C HIS A 232 -6.29 3.67 2.10
N VAL A 233 -5.17 2.99 2.24
CA VAL A 233 -5.06 1.53 2.20
C VAL A 233 -5.89 0.89 3.32
N ALA A 234 -5.73 1.35 4.56
CA ALA A 234 -6.45 0.84 5.72
C ALA A 234 -7.97 0.92 5.56
N ALA A 235 -8.48 2.07 5.10
CA ALA A 235 -9.93 2.27 4.91
C ALA A 235 -10.50 1.47 3.73
N THR A 236 -9.67 1.05 2.79
CA THR A 236 -10.06 0.11 1.73
C THR A 236 -10.25 -1.31 2.30
N VAL A 237 -9.40 -1.73 3.26
CA VAL A 237 -9.58 -3.02 3.96
C VAL A 237 -10.80 -2.98 4.88
N ALA A 238 -10.86 -1.99 5.77
CA ALA A 238 -11.96 -1.87 6.74
C ALA A 238 -12.26 -0.40 7.05
N SER A 239 -13.55 -0.06 7.12
CA SER A 239 -14.01 1.28 7.45
C SER A 239 -15.32 1.25 8.26
N ASN A 240 -15.68 2.37 8.86
CA ASN A 240 -16.96 2.57 9.53
C ASN A 240 -18.13 2.78 8.54
N ASN A 241 -17.90 2.63 7.25
CA ASN A 241 -18.89 2.69 6.17
C ASN A 241 -19.69 4.01 6.13
N ILE A 242 -19.06 5.13 6.45
CA ILE A 242 -19.69 6.45 6.44
C ILE A 242 -19.76 6.97 5.00
N SER A 243 -18.61 7.22 4.41
CA SER A 243 -18.50 7.66 3.02
C SER A 243 -17.89 6.58 2.14
N VAL A 244 -16.90 5.83 2.64
CA VAL A 244 -16.29 4.69 1.94
C VAL A 244 -16.65 3.39 2.64
N ALA A 245 -16.94 2.36 1.86
CA ALA A 245 -17.13 1.00 2.35
C ALA A 245 -15.76 0.32 2.50
N GLY A 246 -15.52 -0.33 3.63
CA GLY A 246 -14.40 -1.26 3.79
C GLY A 246 -14.74 -2.62 3.19
N PHE A 247 -13.74 -3.30 2.61
CA PHE A 247 -13.94 -4.63 2.02
C PHE A 247 -14.43 -5.64 3.06
N ALA A 248 -13.77 -5.70 4.21
CA ALA A 248 -14.10 -6.52 5.37
C ALA A 248 -14.28 -5.61 6.62
N PRO A 249 -15.40 -4.86 6.74
CA PRO A 249 -15.52 -3.73 7.65
C PRO A 249 -15.41 -4.07 9.15
N ASN A 250 -15.65 -5.32 9.53
CA ASN A 250 -15.65 -5.74 10.93
C ASN A 250 -14.33 -6.35 11.41
N VAL A 251 -13.26 -6.33 10.62
CA VAL A 251 -11.95 -6.82 11.07
C VAL A 251 -11.24 -5.79 11.95
N THR A 252 -10.24 -6.25 12.70
CA THR A 252 -9.36 -5.37 13.48
C THR A 252 -8.15 -4.98 12.65
N LEU A 253 -7.88 -3.69 12.53
CA LEU A 253 -6.69 -3.16 11.88
C LEU A 253 -5.54 -2.99 12.89
N ILE A 254 -4.31 -3.18 12.42
CA ILE A 254 -3.09 -2.92 13.17
C ILE A 254 -2.23 -1.98 12.33
N ALA A 255 -1.88 -0.82 12.86
CA ALA A 255 -0.99 0.12 12.19
C ALA A 255 0.46 -0.29 12.44
N VAL A 256 1.18 -0.65 11.38
CA VAL A 256 2.62 -0.95 11.44
C VAL A 256 3.32 0.04 10.52
N LYS A 257 3.71 1.18 11.08
CA LYS A 257 4.37 2.22 10.31
C LYS A 257 5.83 1.81 10.02
N VAL A 258 6.10 1.46 8.77
CA VAL A 258 7.44 1.09 8.28
C VAL A 258 8.02 2.13 7.32
N LEU A 259 7.18 3.07 6.87
CA LEU A 259 7.54 4.15 5.97
C LEU A 259 7.34 5.51 6.64
N SER A 260 8.26 6.41 6.38
CA SER A 260 8.19 7.80 6.82
C SER A 260 7.12 8.59 6.06
N MET A 261 6.94 9.85 6.43
CA MET A 261 6.08 10.82 5.73
C MET A 261 6.50 11.08 4.27
N THR A 262 7.67 10.62 3.84
CA THR A 262 8.15 10.69 2.46
C THR A 262 8.03 9.38 1.70
N GLY A 263 7.45 8.34 2.32
CA GLY A 263 7.36 6.99 1.74
C GLY A 263 8.67 6.20 1.78
N SER A 264 9.67 6.69 2.53
CA SER A 264 10.99 6.06 2.64
C SER A 264 11.09 5.17 3.88
N GLY A 265 11.85 4.08 3.77
CA GLY A 265 12.13 3.16 4.87
C GLY A 265 13.36 2.30 4.60
N SER A 266 14.00 1.74 5.64
CA SER A 266 15.09 0.79 5.49
C SER A 266 14.55 -0.65 5.29
N PHE A 267 15.35 -1.52 4.67
CA PHE A 267 15.02 -2.94 4.63
C PHE A 267 14.85 -3.53 6.03
N GLU A 268 15.72 -3.14 6.98
CA GLU A 268 15.60 -3.54 8.38
C GLU A 268 14.27 -3.11 8.99
N GLY A 269 13.83 -1.87 8.77
CA GLY A 269 12.56 -1.34 9.28
C GLY A 269 11.36 -2.12 8.73
N VAL A 270 11.32 -2.35 7.42
CA VAL A 270 10.26 -3.13 6.76
C VAL A 270 10.25 -4.58 7.28
N ALA A 271 11.41 -5.23 7.35
CA ALA A 271 11.53 -6.59 7.86
C ALA A 271 11.15 -6.70 9.35
N SER A 272 11.51 -5.70 10.18
CA SER A 272 11.10 -5.62 11.59
C SER A 272 9.59 -5.48 11.72
N GLY A 273 8.96 -4.68 10.85
CA GLY A 273 7.51 -4.53 10.79
C GLY A 273 6.78 -5.84 10.47
N ILE A 274 7.29 -6.63 9.51
CA ILE A 274 6.72 -7.96 9.19
C ILE A 274 6.80 -8.88 10.42
N ARG A 275 7.96 -8.93 11.09
CA ARG A 275 8.14 -9.76 12.29
C ARG A 275 7.23 -9.32 13.45
N HIS A 276 7.07 -8.01 13.64
CA HIS A 276 6.15 -7.49 14.64
C HIS A 276 4.69 -7.88 14.32
N ALA A 277 4.28 -7.71 13.08
CA ALA A 277 2.92 -8.03 12.65
C ALA A 277 2.58 -9.51 12.85
N ALA A 278 3.45 -10.43 12.41
CA ALA A 278 3.21 -11.87 12.54
C ALA A 278 3.36 -12.39 13.97
N GLY A 279 4.33 -11.88 14.75
CA GLY A 279 4.63 -12.33 16.11
C GLY A 279 3.82 -11.53 17.17
N PRO A 280 4.39 -10.44 17.74
CA PRO A 280 3.77 -9.72 18.85
C PRO A 280 2.34 -9.22 18.57
N ALA A 281 2.07 -8.76 17.36
CA ALA A 281 0.77 -8.23 16.98
C ALA A 281 -0.23 -9.33 16.56
N ASN A 282 0.23 -10.56 16.32
CA ASN A 282 -0.59 -11.73 15.98
C ASN A 282 -1.59 -11.44 14.85
N ALA A 283 -1.12 -10.87 13.75
CA ALA A 283 -1.94 -10.60 12.58
C ALA A 283 -2.19 -11.87 11.76
N ASP A 284 -3.41 -12.05 11.27
CA ASP A 284 -3.76 -13.11 10.32
C ASP A 284 -3.32 -12.76 8.89
N VAL A 285 -3.36 -11.46 8.56
CA VAL A 285 -3.08 -10.92 7.24
C VAL A 285 -2.13 -9.73 7.37
N ILE A 286 -1.09 -9.70 6.56
CA ILE A 286 -0.23 -8.53 6.36
C ILE A 286 -0.50 -7.96 4.98
N ASN A 287 -0.89 -6.69 4.94
CA ASN A 287 -0.98 -5.89 3.73
C ASN A 287 0.27 -5.03 3.57
N MET A 288 0.98 -5.20 2.46
CA MET A 288 2.14 -4.41 2.07
C MET A 288 1.86 -3.69 0.74
N SER A 289 1.16 -2.55 0.83
CA SER A 289 0.90 -1.69 -0.32
C SER A 289 2.15 -0.86 -0.68
N LEU A 290 3.29 -1.50 -0.65
CA LEU A 290 4.61 -0.94 -0.84
C LEU A 290 5.48 -1.90 -1.63
N GLY A 291 6.56 -1.38 -2.21
CA GLY A 291 7.55 -2.18 -2.92
C GLY A 291 8.59 -1.31 -3.60
N ALA A 292 9.72 -1.91 -3.91
CA ALA A 292 10.78 -1.28 -4.68
C ALA A 292 11.32 -2.24 -5.75
N ASN A 293 11.66 -1.70 -6.90
CA ASN A 293 12.37 -2.43 -7.93
C ASN A 293 13.87 -2.33 -7.65
N VAL A 294 14.55 -3.46 -7.47
CA VAL A 294 15.99 -3.54 -7.22
C VAL A 294 16.66 -4.43 -8.26
N ASP A 295 17.94 -4.16 -8.57
CA ASP A 295 18.72 -5.06 -9.43
C ASP A 295 19.30 -6.19 -8.57
N ALA A 296 18.88 -7.43 -8.83
CA ALA A 296 19.38 -8.61 -8.12
C ALA A 296 20.88 -8.86 -8.32
N LYS A 297 21.51 -8.27 -9.35
CA LYS A 297 22.95 -8.35 -9.60
C LYS A 297 23.75 -7.25 -8.90
N GLU A 298 23.11 -6.23 -8.37
CA GLU A 298 23.79 -5.21 -7.59
C GLU A 298 24.41 -5.84 -6.34
N GLU A 299 25.66 -5.46 -6.03
CA GLU A 299 26.41 -6.01 -4.90
C GLU A 299 25.63 -5.83 -3.58
N GLY A 300 25.50 -6.92 -2.84
CA GLY A 300 24.84 -6.97 -1.54
C GLY A 300 23.31 -7.04 -1.59
N VAL A 301 22.66 -6.79 -2.72
CA VAL A 301 21.19 -6.85 -2.84
C VAL A 301 20.66 -8.26 -2.58
N SER A 302 21.38 -9.30 -3.00
CA SER A 302 21.03 -10.70 -2.73
C SER A 302 20.83 -11.01 -1.23
N ALA A 303 21.62 -10.37 -0.35
CA ALA A 303 21.47 -10.54 1.10
C ALA A 303 20.17 -9.90 1.62
N LEU A 304 19.80 -8.75 1.10
CA LEU A 304 18.54 -8.05 1.45
C LEU A 304 17.32 -8.86 0.99
N LEU A 305 17.36 -9.36 -0.23
CA LEU A 305 16.29 -10.20 -0.78
C LEU A 305 16.13 -11.51 -0.02
N GLU A 306 17.24 -12.17 0.33
CA GLU A 306 17.20 -13.42 1.11
C GLU A 306 16.70 -13.19 2.54
N MET A 307 17.10 -12.08 3.18
CA MET A 307 16.57 -11.67 4.47
C MET A 307 15.05 -11.48 4.40
N MET A 308 14.56 -10.71 3.41
CA MET A 308 13.12 -10.49 3.23
C MET A 308 12.36 -11.80 3.01
N ARG A 309 12.91 -12.70 2.18
CA ARG A 309 12.34 -14.03 1.95
C ARG A 309 12.25 -14.84 3.24
N ARG A 310 13.29 -14.83 4.09
CA ARG A 310 13.29 -15.54 5.38
C ARG A 310 12.23 -14.98 6.33
N VAL A 311 12.16 -13.66 6.46
CA VAL A 311 11.19 -12.98 7.32
C VAL A 311 9.75 -13.28 6.88
N ILE A 312 9.46 -13.25 5.57
CA ILE A 312 8.12 -13.55 5.05
C ILE A 312 7.77 -15.03 5.27
N LYS A 313 8.70 -15.95 5.03
CA LYS A 313 8.48 -17.38 5.30
C LYS A 313 8.28 -17.66 6.80
N ASP A 314 8.94 -16.89 7.66
CA ASP A 314 8.74 -17.00 9.10
C ASP A 314 7.33 -16.52 9.51
N ALA A 315 6.85 -15.41 8.95
CA ALA A 315 5.49 -14.96 9.13
C ALA A 315 4.46 -16.02 8.68
N GLU A 316 4.69 -16.67 7.53
CA GLU A 316 3.83 -17.76 7.06
C GLU A 316 3.82 -18.98 8.00
N LYS A 317 4.98 -19.34 8.59
CA LYS A 317 5.04 -20.41 9.60
C LYS A 317 4.26 -20.09 10.86
N GLN A 318 4.17 -18.80 11.21
CA GLN A 318 3.38 -18.30 12.33
C GLN A 318 1.88 -18.21 12.02
N GLY A 319 1.46 -18.48 10.78
CA GLY A 319 0.06 -18.48 10.35
C GLY A 319 -0.41 -17.21 9.66
N THR A 320 0.50 -16.28 9.38
CA THR A 320 0.20 -14.98 8.76
C THR A 320 0.43 -15.00 7.27
N ILE A 321 -0.60 -14.66 6.47
CA ILE A 321 -0.45 -14.49 5.02
C ILE A 321 0.08 -13.09 4.71
N VAL A 322 1.03 -12.99 3.77
CA VAL A 322 1.61 -11.72 3.32
C VAL A 322 1.17 -11.42 1.90
N ILE A 323 0.62 -10.22 1.69
CA ILE A 323 0.08 -9.74 0.40
C ILE A 323 0.81 -8.46 0.04
N SER A 324 1.34 -8.35 -1.17
CA SER A 324 2.19 -7.24 -1.57
C SER A 324 1.86 -6.70 -2.96
N ALA A 325 2.08 -5.40 -3.14
CA ALA A 325 1.91 -4.71 -4.41
C ALA A 325 2.99 -5.08 -5.43
N ALA A 326 2.61 -5.25 -6.69
CA ALA A 326 3.52 -5.59 -7.78
C ALA A 326 4.44 -4.43 -8.22
N GLY A 327 4.03 -3.19 -7.94
CA GLY A 327 4.71 -1.98 -8.41
C GLY A 327 4.08 -1.35 -9.65
N ASN A 328 4.43 -0.09 -9.90
CA ASN A 328 3.75 0.80 -10.86
C ASN A 328 4.67 1.31 -11.98
N SER A 329 5.59 0.48 -12.46
CA SER A 329 6.59 0.87 -13.46
C SER A 329 6.36 0.25 -14.85
N SER A 330 5.26 -0.50 -15.03
CA SER A 330 4.95 -1.24 -16.27
C SER A 330 6.10 -2.16 -16.74
N ILE A 331 6.76 -2.82 -15.77
CA ILE A 331 7.91 -3.70 -16.01
C ILE A 331 7.43 -5.15 -16.10
N ASP A 332 8.00 -5.89 -17.07
CA ASP A 332 7.94 -7.35 -17.11
C ASP A 332 8.92 -7.93 -16.08
N LEU A 333 8.39 -8.51 -14.99
CA LEU A 333 9.19 -9.05 -13.89
C LEU A 333 9.79 -10.43 -14.21
N ASP A 334 9.33 -11.08 -15.29
CA ASP A 334 9.91 -12.34 -15.74
C ASP A 334 11.18 -12.14 -16.58
N VAL A 335 11.53 -10.88 -16.90
CA VAL A 335 12.64 -10.55 -17.80
C VAL A 335 13.68 -9.68 -17.10
N GLY A 336 14.94 -10.04 -17.29
CA GLY A 336 16.08 -9.24 -16.80
C GLY A 336 16.54 -9.60 -15.41
N THR A 337 16.98 -8.59 -14.64
CA THR A 337 17.54 -8.76 -13.29
C THR A 337 16.82 -7.92 -12.24
N THR A 338 15.78 -7.21 -12.66
CA THR A 338 14.96 -6.39 -11.78
C THR A 338 14.01 -7.30 -10.99
N VAL A 339 14.01 -7.15 -9.68
CA VAL A 339 13.16 -7.86 -8.74
C VAL A 339 12.26 -6.85 -8.03
N ALA A 340 10.96 -7.08 -8.05
CA ALA A 340 10.01 -6.32 -7.24
C ALA A 340 9.98 -6.90 -5.82
N THR A 341 10.60 -6.22 -4.87
CA THR A 341 10.61 -6.64 -3.46
C THR A 341 9.57 -5.85 -2.65
N PRO A 342 8.78 -6.46 -1.77
CA PRO A 342 8.80 -7.87 -1.35
C PRO A 342 7.90 -8.81 -2.19
N CYS A 343 7.28 -8.33 -3.26
CA CYS A 343 6.32 -9.05 -4.10
C CYS A 343 6.82 -10.45 -4.49
N GLU A 344 8.04 -10.55 -4.98
CA GLU A 344 8.63 -11.83 -5.42
C GLU A 344 9.28 -12.67 -4.29
N GLN A 345 9.10 -12.30 -3.02
CA GLN A 345 9.68 -12.99 -1.88
C GLN A 345 8.70 -13.91 -1.13
N SER A 346 7.88 -14.66 -1.85
CA SER A 346 6.88 -15.59 -1.32
C SER A 346 5.58 -14.98 -0.81
N THR A 347 5.24 -13.75 -1.22
CA THR A 347 3.96 -13.11 -0.92
C THR A 347 2.87 -13.56 -1.89
N ILE A 348 1.61 -13.12 -1.71
CA ILE A 348 0.69 -12.95 -2.84
C ILE A 348 1.01 -11.61 -3.49
N CYS A 349 1.52 -11.64 -4.70
CA CYS A 349 1.86 -10.47 -5.48
C CYS A 349 0.66 -10.01 -6.30
N VAL A 350 0.28 -8.73 -6.17
CA VAL A 350 -0.98 -8.19 -6.68
C VAL A 350 -0.73 -7.15 -7.77
N SER A 351 -1.21 -7.42 -8.98
CA SER A 351 -1.30 -6.46 -10.08
C SER A 351 -2.59 -5.64 -10.02
N ALA A 352 -2.70 -4.61 -10.85
CA ALA A 352 -3.82 -3.69 -10.83
C ALA A 352 -4.69 -3.79 -12.09
N THR A 353 -6.02 -3.75 -11.88
CA THR A 353 -7.03 -3.52 -12.93
C THR A 353 -7.80 -2.24 -12.65
N GLY A 354 -8.43 -1.69 -13.69
CA GLY A 354 -9.32 -0.55 -13.56
C GLY A 354 -9.84 -0.06 -14.89
N PRO A 355 -10.99 0.65 -14.89
CA PRO A 355 -11.57 1.20 -16.09
C PRO A 355 -10.79 2.39 -16.63
N LEU A 356 -10.99 2.70 -17.90
CA LEU A 356 -10.73 4.02 -18.48
C LEU A 356 -12.07 4.60 -18.94
N LEU A 357 -12.37 5.84 -18.53
CA LEU A 357 -13.65 6.50 -18.81
C LEU A 357 -14.86 5.65 -18.41
N GLN A 358 -14.76 4.95 -17.27
CA GLN A 358 -15.76 4.03 -16.71
C GLN A 358 -16.14 2.86 -17.65
N GLN A 359 -15.21 2.45 -18.52
CA GLN A 359 -15.38 1.31 -19.41
C GLN A 359 -14.38 0.21 -19.04
N ASN A 360 -14.82 -1.05 -19.15
CA ASN A 360 -14.00 -2.23 -18.90
C ASN A 360 -13.24 -2.22 -17.56
N PHE A 361 -13.94 -2.51 -16.48
CA PHE A 361 -13.40 -2.52 -15.12
C PHE A 361 -12.31 -3.57 -14.88
N ASP A 362 -12.20 -4.56 -15.75
CA ASP A 362 -11.19 -5.61 -15.72
C ASP A 362 -9.97 -5.31 -16.62
N GLN A 363 -9.92 -4.12 -17.21
CA GLN A 363 -8.77 -3.74 -18.02
C GLN A 363 -7.50 -3.68 -17.16
N ARG A 364 -6.38 -4.20 -17.70
CA ARG A 364 -5.07 -4.01 -17.09
C ARG A 364 -4.80 -2.52 -16.88
N ALA A 365 -4.36 -2.14 -15.68
CA ALA A 365 -3.91 -0.77 -15.43
C ALA A 365 -2.59 -0.51 -16.18
N THR A 366 -2.46 0.66 -16.83
CA THR A 366 -1.35 0.99 -17.72
C THR A 366 0.01 0.95 -17.03
N TYR A 367 0.05 1.26 -15.74
CA TYR A 367 1.25 1.37 -14.92
C TYR A 367 1.67 0.05 -14.26
N THR A 368 0.78 -0.95 -14.16
CA THR A 368 1.06 -2.14 -13.33
C THR A 368 2.25 -2.93 -13.84
N ASN A 369 3.14 -3.35 -12.94
CA ASN A 369 4.11 -4.37 -13.25
C ASN A 369 3.37 -5.69 -13.55
N TYR A 370 4.00 -6.56 -14.33
CA TYR A 370 3.42 -7.81 -14.81
C TYR A 370 4.48 -8.93 -14.91
N GLY A 371 4.05 -10.15 -15.20
CA GLY A 371 4.92 -11.32 -15.30
C GLY A 371 4.20 -12.55 -14.76
N ILE A 372 4.16 -13.64 -15.53
CA ILE A 372 3.36 -14.83 -15.20
C ILE A 372 3.92 -15.61 -13.99
N THR A 373 5.21 -15.45 -13.70
CA THR A 373 5.85 -16.12 -12.54
C THR A 373 5.82 -15.23 -11.28
N ALA A 374 5.80 -13.91 -11.46
CA ALA A 374 5.84 -12.96 -10.36
C ALA A 374 4.43 -12.63 -9.82
N ILE A 375 3.48 -12.33 -10.73
CA ILE A 375 2.12 -11.96 -10.35
C ILE A 375 1.33 -13.22 -9.94
N HIS A 376 0.48 -13.07 -8.94
CA HIS A 376 -0.43 -14.12 -8.50
C HIS A 376 -1.88 -13.83 -8.89
N VAL A 377 -2.37 -12.64 -8.56
CA VAL A 377 -3.74 -12.19 -8.87
C VAL A 377 -3.76 -10.72 -9.21
N ALA A 378 -4.84 -10.27 -9.81
CA ALA A 378 -5.15 -8.86 -10.02
C ALA A 378 -6.28 -8.41 -9.09
N ALA A 379 -6.33 -7.10 -8.82
CA ALA A 379 -7.43 -6.49 -8.08
C ALA A 379 -7.65 -5.03 -8.51
N PRO A 380 -8.78 -4.41 -8.13
CA PRO A 380 -9.04 -3.01 -8.43
C PRO A 380 -7.97 -2.06 -7.89
N GLY A 381 -7.18 -1.49 -8.77
CA GLY A 381 -6.15 -0.50 -8.46
C GLY A 381 -6.42 0.88 -9.05
N GLY A 382 -7.48 0.98 -9.85
CA GLY A 382 -7.74 2.14 -10.69
C GLY A 382 -6.87 2.16 -11.94
N ASN A 383 -7.19 3.00 -12.91
CA ASN A 383 -6.44 3.11 -14.14
C ASN A 383 -6.26 4.56 -14.57
N VAL A 384 -5.24 4.83 -15.34
CA VAL A 384 -4.93 6.15 -15.88
C VAL A 384 -4.43 6.00 -17.31
N SER A 385 -4.66 7.01 -18.15
CA SER A 385 -4.04 7.12 -19.47
C SER A 385 -3.15 8.35 -19.48
N ASP A 386 -2.06 8.29 -20.20
CA ASP A 386 -1.20 9.45 -20.46
C ASP A 386 -1.75 10.31 -21.60
N GLU A 387 -2.80 9.85 -22.29
CA GLU A 387 -3.52 10.61 -23.30
C GLU A 387 -4.42 11.67 -22.64
N GLU A 388 -4.49 12.86 -23.20
CA GLU A 388 -5.32 13.95 -22.71
C GLU A 388 -6.80 13.53 -22.64
N GLY A 389 -7.41 13.65 -21.46
CA GLY A 389 -8.81 13.22 -21.23
C GLY A 389 -9.01 11.70 -21.18
N GLY A 390 -7.95 10.91 -21.07
CA GLY A 390 -8.01 9.46 -21.13
C GLY A 390 -8.56 8.76 -19.87
N TYR A 391 -8.86 9.49 -18.78
CA TYR A 391 -9.48 8.93 -17.58
C TYR A 391 -10.29 9.98 -16.81
N VAL A 392 -11.13 9.54 -15.89
CA VAL A 392 -11.89 10.39 -14.96
C VAL A 392 -11.62 9.97 -13.52
N ASN A 393 -11.85 10.86 -12.55
CA ASN A 393 -11.60 10.53 -11.12
C ASN A 393 -12.29 9.22 -10.68
N LYS A 394 -13.45 8.90 -11.21
CA LYS A 394 -14.16 7.65 -10.91
C LYS A 394 -13.48 6.37 -11.44
N ASP A 395 -12.47 6.51 -12.30
CA ASP A 395 -11.62 5.37 -12.73
C ASP A 395 -10.61 4.98 -11.64
N LEU A 396 -10.34 5.90 -10.72
CA LEU A 396 -9.43 5.71 -9.59
C LEU A 396 -10.16 5.09 -8.39
N ILE A 397 -9.41 4.68 -7.40
CA ILE A 397 -9.92 4.15 -6.14
C ILE A 397 -10.07 5.30 -5.13
N ILE A 398 -11.28 5.51 -4.64
CA ILE A 398 -11.55 6.48 -3.57
C ILE A 398 -11.46 5.81 -2.20
N SER A 399 -10.76 6.45 -1.26
CA SER A 399 -10.69 6.01 0.13
C SER A 399 -10.37 7.17 1.08
N ALA A 400 -10.28 6.90 2.39
CA ALA A 400 -10.00 7.90 3.40
C ALA A 400 -8.61 8.53 3.23
N CYS A 401 -8.47 9.80 3.57
CA CYS A 401 -7.23 10.55 3.52
C CYS A 401 -6.85 11.06 4.90
N SER A 402 -5.59 10.90 5.31
CA SER A 402 -5.14 11.29 6.65
C SER A 402 -5.34 12.79 6.92
N ARG A 403 -5.86 13.11 8.11
CA ARG A 403 -5.96 14.50 8.62
C ARG A 403 -4.60 15.11 8.94
N ARG A 404 -3.57 14.27 9.05
CA ARG A 404 -2.18 14.64 9.36
C ARG A 404 -1.27 14.69 8.13
N ALA A 405 -1.81 14.43 6.94
CA ALA A 405 -1.01 14.50 5.72
C ALA A 405 -0.29 15.84 5.61
N SER A 406 1.05 15.78 5.54
CA SER A 406 1.87 16.98 5.49
C SER A 406 1.76 17.66 4.11
N SER A 407 1.73 18.99 4.14
CA SER A 407 1.52 19.81 2.94
C SER A 407 2.73 19.88 2.01
N ALA A 408 3.90 19.45 2.47
CA ALA A 408 5.14 19.71 1.74
C ALA A 408 5.30 18.89 0.45
N THR A 409 4.66 17.73 0.38
CA THR A 409 4.77 16.83 -0.79
C THR A 409 3.43 16.53 -1.45
N LEU A 410 2.31 16.67 -0.76
CA LEU A 410 1.02 16.21 -1.24
C LEU A 410 -0.11 17.08 -0.68
N ASN A 411 -0.51 18.12 -1.40
CA ASN A 411 -1.81 18.81 -1.15
C ASN A 411 -3.03 17.89 -1.38
N VAL A 412 -2.83 16.57 -1.29
CA VAL A 412 -3.80 15.55 -1.68
C VAL A 412 -5.01 15.54 -0.77
N CYS A 413 -4.80 15.78 0.55
CA CYS A 413 -5.86 15.70 1.56
C CYS A 413 -6.38 17.09 1.99
N ARG A 414 -5.82 18.16 1.48
CA ARG A 414 -6.24 19.52 1.76
C ARG A 414 -7.09 20.05 0.62
N ALA A 415 -8.39 19.83 0.66
CA ALA A 415 -9.28 20.71 -0.06
C ALA A 415 -9.28 22.09 0.63
N ASN A 416 -9.16 23.16 -0.12
CA ASN A 416 -9.27 24.55 0.38
C ASN A 416 -10.73 24.86 0.78
N THR A 417 -11.35 24.00 1.59
CA THR A 417 -12.73 24.18 2.02
C THR A 417 -12.75 24.47 3.51
N ASP A 418 -13.18 25.67 3.83
CA ASP A 418 -13.34 26.15 5.18
C ASP A 418 -14.12 25.14 6.05
N GLY A 419 -13.46 24.57 7.04
CA GLY A 419 -14.06 23.78 8.10
C GLY A 419 -14.26 22.27 7.87
N ALA A 420 -13.87 21.68 6.73
CA ALA A 420 -13.93 20.24 6.55
C ALA A 420 -12.84 19.53 7.37
N VAL A 421 -13.27 18.59 8.23
CA VAL A 421 -12.36 17.88 9.16
C VAL A 421 -11.87 16.55 8.59
N TYR A 422 -12.58 15.99 7.59
CA TYR A 422 -12.30 14.69 7.02
C TYR A 422 -12.27 14.74 5.50
N PHE A 423 -11.29 14.12 4.91
CA PHE A 423 -11.06 14.11 3.49
C PHE A 423 -10.98 12.69 2.93
N TYR A 424 -11.23 12.57 1.65
CA TYR A 424 -11.12 11.37 0.86
C TYR A 424 -10.29 11.69 -0.38
N ALA A 425 -9.49 10.73 -0.83
CA ALA A 425 -8.66 10.90 -2.02
C ALA A 425 -8.95 9.82 -3.04
N TYR A 426 -8.86 10.20 -4.31
CA TYR A 426 -8.78 9.28 -5.43
C TYR A 426 -7.33 8.93 -5.68
N ALA A 427 -7.01 7.66 -5.78
CA ALA A 427 -5.66 7.19 -6.06
C ALA A 427 -5.67 5.99 -7.00
N ALA A 428 -4.62 5.84 -7.81
CA ALA A 428 -4.40 4.65 -8.62
C ALA A 428 -2.99 4.09 -8.41
N GLY A 429 -2.91 2.78 -8.28
CA GLY A 429 -1.67 2.05 -8.04
C GLY A 429 -1.95 0.61 -7.65
N THR A 430 -0.95 -0.26 -7.81
CA THR A 430 -0.99 -1.61 -7.22
C THR A 430 -1.13 -1.55 -5.70
N SER A 431 -0.75 -0.42 -5.09
CA SER A 431 -1.01 -0.09 -3.68
C SER A 431 -2.50 -0.03 -3.33
N MET A 432 -3.38 0.35 -4.27
CA MET A 432 -4.83 0.38 -4.07
C MET A 432 -5.47 -0.97 -4.39
N ALA A 433 -4.82 -1.79 -5.22
CA ALA A 433 -5.24 -3.16 -5.52
C ALA A 433 -5.01 -4.10 -4.31
N THR A 434 -3.86 -4.03 -3.70
CA THR A 434 -3.41 -4.90 -2.60
C THR A 434 -4.40 -4.97 -1.42
N PRO A 435 -4.98 -3.86 -0.91
CA PRO A 435 -5.92 -3.92 0.21
C PRO A 435 -7.26 -4.59 -0.13
N HIS A 436 -7.66 -4.65 -1.41
CA HIS A 436 -8.81 -5.47 -1.81
C HIS A 436 -8.52 -6.96 -1.59
N VAL A 437 -7.32 -7.42 -1.95
CA VAL A 437 -6.89 -8.82 -1.70
C VAL A 437 -6.72 -9.10 -0.21
N ALA A 438 -6.20 -8.14 0.56
CA ALA A 438 -6.08 -8.28 2.01
C ALA A 438 -7.46 -8.35 2.69
N GLY A 439 -8.42 -7.56 2.21
CA GLY A 439 -9.82 -7.63 2.65
C GLY A 439 -10.48 -8.95 2.32
N GLU A 440 -10.26 -9.50 1.10
CA GLU A 440 -10.72 -10.84 0.71
C GLU A 440 -10.13 -11.91 1.62
N ALA A 441 -8.81 -11.90 1.82
CA ALA A 441 -8.11 -12.83 2.71
C ALA A 441 -8.70 -12.79 4.14
N ALA A 442 -8.93 -11.59 4.66
CA ALA A 442 -9.52 -11.38 5.99
C ALA A 442 -10.96 -11.90 6.09
N MET A 443 -11.75 -11.71 5.03
CA MET A 443 -13.12 -12.20 4.99
C MET A 443 -13.18 -13.74 4.93
N ILE A 444 -12.34 -14.36 4.10
CA ILE A 444 -12.21 -15.82 4.03
C ILE A 444 -11.72 -16.39 5.37
N LYS A 445 -10.71 -15.76 5.99
CA LYS A 445 -10.19 -16.15 7.30
C LYS A 445 -11.24 -16.03 8.40
N SER A 446 -12.07 -14.97 8.36
CA SER A 446 -13.19 -14.78 9.29
C SER A 446 -14.26 -15.87 9.14
N ALA A 447 -14.55 -16.29 7.90
CA ALA A 447 -15.50 -17.35 7.63
C ALA A 447 -14.95 -18.75 7.98
N ASN A 448 -13.63 -18.94 7.91
CA ASN A 448 -12.95 -20.19 8.25
C ASN A 448 -11.70 -19.90 9.11
N PRO A 449 -11.84 -19.70 10.43
CA PRO A 449 -10.71 -19.31 11.29
C PRO A 449 -9.55 -20.32 11.35
N LEU A 450 -9.81 -21.59 11.00
CA LEU A 450 -8.80 -22.66 11.03
C LEU A 450 -8.10 -22.85 9.66
N ILE A 451 -8.44 -22.06 8.66
CA ILE A 451 -7.80 -22.18 7.34
C ILE A 451 -6.29 -21.89 7.46
N SER A 452 -5.48 -22.80 6.92
CA SER A 452 -4.02 -22.60 6.87
C SER A 452 -3.65 -21.50 5.86
N VAL A 453 -2.46 -20.91 5.98
CA VAL A 453 -1.93 -19.93 5.00
C VAL A 453 -1.98 -20.50 3.58
N LYS A 454 -1.54 -21.74 3.38
CA LYS A 454 -1.62 -22.42 2.07
C LYS A 454 -3.07 -22.56 1.58
N GLY A 455 -3.99 -22.93 2.48
CA GLY A 455 -5.41 -23.04 2.15
C GLY A 455 -6.01 -21.69 1.74
N LEU A 456 -5.65 -20.63 2.47
CA LEU A 456 -6.09 -19.26 2.20
C LEU A 456 -5.53 -18.74 0.86
N LYS A 457 -4.22 -18.95 0.59
CA LYS A 457 -3.63 -18.64 -0.73
C LYS A 457 -4.39 -19.37 -1.85
N ASN A 458 -4.60 -20.66 -1.71
CA ASN A 458 -5.34 -21.44 -2.72
C ASN A 458 -6.78 -20.97 -2.91
N ALA A 459 -7.47 -20.58 -1.84
CA ALA A 459 -8.83 -20.06 -1.93
C ALA A 459 -8.86 -18.76 -2.76
N ILE A 460 -7.94 -17.83 -2.53
CA ILE A 460 -7.83 -16.57 -3.29
C ILE A 460 -7.53 -16.88 -4.78
N LEU A 461 -6.51 -17.70 -5.05
CA LEU A 461 -6.09 -17.98 -6.43
C LEU A 461 -7.20 -18.65 -7.25
N HIS A 462 -7.80 -19.72 -6.71
CA HIS A 462 -8.79 -20.53 -7.45
C HIS A 462 -10.20 -19.95 -7.50
N SER A 463 -10.50 -18.89 -6.75
CA SER A 463 -11.77 -18.18 -6.81
C SER A 463 -11.74 -16.96 -7.73
N SER A 464 -10.56 -16.56 -8.19
CA SER A 464 -10.40 -15.42 -9.09
C SER A 464 -11.12 -15.61 -10.41
N ASP A 465 -11.72 -14.54 -10.92
CA ASP A 465 -12.37 -14.54 -12.24
C ASP A 465 -11.30 -14.45 -13.34
N ASP A 466 -11.38 -15.33 -14.31
CA ASP A 466 -10.53 -15.31 -15.51
C ASP A 466 -10.89 -14.08 -16.36
N VAL A 467 -10.03 -13.08 -16.32
CA VAL A 467 -10.21 -11.79 -16.99
C VAL A 467 -9.01 -11.53 -17.92
N GLN A 468 -9.15 -10.61 -18.85
CA GLN A 468 -8.17 -10.35 -19.92
C GLN A 468 -8.10 -11.50 -20.92
N GLU A 469 -6.94 -12.14 -21.07
CA GLU A 469 -6.77 -13.30 -21.94
C GLU A 469 -7.27 -14.58 -21.25
N ARG A 470 -7.85 -15.48 -22.01
CA ARG A 470 -8.39 -16.74 -21.46
C ARG A 470 -7.28 -17.61 -20.88
N GLY A 471 -7.47 -18.02 -19.64
CA GLY A 471 -6.50 -18.82 -18.87
C GLY A 471 -5.49 -17.93 -18.13
N ARG A 472 -4.36 -18.51 -17.76
CA ARG A 472 -3.34 -17.75 -17.05
C ARG A 472 -2.58 -16.85 -18.02
N ASP A 473 -2.53 -15.56 -17.73
CA ASP A 473 -1.87 -14.54 -18.52
C ASP A 473 -0.79 -13.78 -17.71
N VAL A 474 0.03 -12.99 -18.39
CA VAL A 474 1.15 -12.25 -17.76
C VAL A 474 0.71 -11.09 -16.87
N TYR A 475 -0.53 -10.63 -16.98
CA TYR A 475 -1.00 -9.42 -16.28
C TYR A 475 -1.79 -9.74 -15.02
N THR A 476 -2.65 -10.76 -15.08
CA THR A 476 -3.57 -11.12 -14.01
C THR A 476 -3.30 -12.49 -13.42
N ASN A 477 -2.55 -13.32 -14.11
CA ASN A 477 -2.18 -14.69 -13.82
C ASN A 477 -3.42 -15.57 -13.51
N TRP A 478 -3.83 -15.73 -12.24
CA TRP A 478 -5.05 -16.47 -11.87
C TRP A 478 -6.34 -15.69 -12.11
N GLY A 479 -6.23 -14.41 -12.48
CA GLY A 479 -7.36 -13.55 -12.74
C GLY A 479 -7.56 -12.46 -11.67
N ARG A 480 -8.70 -11.75 -11.77
CA ARG A 480 -9.11 -10.75 -10.76
C ARG A 480 -9.83 -11.44 -9.61
N ILE A 481 -9.48 -11.09 -8.36
CA ILE A 481 -10.08 -11.64 -7.14
C ILE A 481 -11.61 -11.58 -7.15
N ASN A 482 -12.26 -12.62 -6.55
CA ASN A 482 -13.71 -12.70 -6.37
C ASN A 482 -14.08 -13.40 -5.06
N VAL A 483 -14.31 -12.60 -4.01
CA VAL A 483 -14.62 -13.11 -2.68
C VAL A 483 -15.96 -13.86 -2.62
N ALA A 484 -16.92 -13.50 -3.46
CA ALA A 484 -18.19 -14.22 -3.50
C ALA A 484 -17.99 -15.68 -3.95
N THR A 485 -17.14 -15.89 -4.96
CA THR A 485 -16.73 -17.23 -5.41
C THR A 485 -15.93 -17.96 -4.31
N ALA A 486 -14.98 -17.27 -3.65
CA ALA A 486 -14.19 -17.83 -2.56
C ALA A 486 -15.08 -18.35 -1.40
N LEU A 487 -16.13 -17.61 -1.07
CA LEU A 487 -17.11 -17.95 -0.04
C LEU A 487 -18.24 -18.85 -0.51
N ARG A 488 -18.22 -19.29 -1.78
CA ARG A 488 -19.24 -20.14 -2.41
C ARG A 488 -20.64 -19.55 -2.34
N ILE A 489 -20.75 -18.23 -2.47
CA ILE A 489 -22.03 -17.52 -2.55
C ILE A 489 -22.59 -17.73 -3.95
N ALA A 490 -23.85 -18.11 -4.05
CA ALA A 490 -24.52 -18.31 -5.35
C ALA A 490 -24.48 -17.02 -6.19
N PRO A 491 -24.37 -17.12 -7.53
CA PRO A 491 -24.28 -15.98 -8.44
C PRO A 491 -25.46 -15.02 -8.33
#